data_b6bf9c9ff970a05a30823d94a4f9dce5
#
_entry.id   b6bf9c9ff970a05a30823d94a4f9dce5
#
_cell.length_a   1.000
_cell.length_b   1.000
_cell.length_c   1.000
_cell.angle_alpha   90.00
_cell.angle_beta   90.00
_cell.angle_gamma   90.00
#
_symmetry.space_group_name_H-M   'P 1'
#
loop_
_entity.id
_entity.type
_entity.pdbx_description
1 polymer ?
#
loop_
_entity_poly.entity_id
_entity_poly.type
_entity_poly.pdbx_seq_one_letter_code
_entity_poly.pdbx_strand_id
1 'polypeptide(L)'
;VSLNSFKAQTGKSDINATGTIKNLLGFMFSNKNLQGNFNLNSNTFAVNDFMSDEVPATNENKTDASKKPTIKKESLKIPAFLDCTINAQANTVLYDNLQLKNAKGTLIIKDEQVNLQNFTTNLFDGQLALSGTVSTKTDTPTFNMDLGISAFDIAKSFQGMELFQNLAPLMKVIQGKLNTTLSLKGDLTDDFTPNLTSLSGGALAEILSSTINPNQ
;
A
#
# COMPACT_ATOMS: atom_id res chain seq x y z
N VAL A 1 -15.72 -16.18 -17.40
CA VAL A 1 -14.50 -16.25 -18.23
C VAL A 1 -13.32 -16.51 -17.32
N SER A 2 -12.42 -17.43 -17.71
CA SER A 2 -11.20 -17.72 -16.95
C SER A 2 -10.03 -16.92 -17.50
N LEU A 3 -9.26 -16.31 -16.60
CA LEU A 3 -7.95 -15.74 -16.87
C LEU A 3 -6.91 -16.79 -16.48
N ASN A 4 -6.39 -17.53 -17.47
CA ASN A 4 -5.46 -18.62 -17.22
C ASN A 4 -4.05 -18.12 -16.89
N SER A 5 -3.64 -17.01 -17.49
CA SER A 5 -2.36 -16.36 -17.19
C SER A 5 -2.35 -14.93 -17.73
N PHE A 6 -1.97 -14.02 -16.88
CA PHE A 6 -1.60 -12.64 -17.23
C PHE A 6 -0.23 -12.36 -16.63
N LYS A 7 0.70 -11.91 -17.44
CA LYS A 7 2.05 -11.55 -17.00
C LYS A 7 2.34 -10.13 -17.43
N ALA A 8 2.79 -9.32 -16.50
CA ALA A 8 3.19 -7.94 -16.74
C ALA A 8 4.48 -7.60 -15.99
N GLN A 9 5.23 -6.67 -16.55
CA GLN A 9 6.38 -6.06 -15.89
C GLN A 9 6.28 -4.54 -16.07
N THR A 10 6.51 -3.81 -14.98
CA THR A 10 6.58 -2.35 -15.00
C THR A 10 7.59 -1.89 -13.94
N GLY A 11 8.55 -1.03 -14.34
CA GLY A 11 9.61 -0.61 -13.44
C GLY A 11 10.34 -1.79 -12.82
N LYS A 12 10.30 -1.90 -11.50
CA LYS A 12 10.88 -3.02 -10.73
C LYS A 12 9.89 -4.15 -10.46
N SER A 13 8.62 -3.96 -10.83
CA SER A 13 7.55 -4.88 -10.50
C SER A 13 7.36 -5.94 -11.58
N ASP A 14 7.17 -7.18 -11.14
CA ASP A 14 6.66 -8.28 -11.94
C ASP A 14 5.29 -8.73 -11.40
N ILE A 15 4.35 -8.99 -12.28
CA ILE A 15 3.00 -9.41 -11.90
C ILE A 15 2.63 -10.66 -12.69
N ASN A 16 2.20 -11.68 -11.97
CA ASN A 16 1.56 -12.86 -12.49
C ASN A 16 0.16 -12.95 -11.91
N ALA A 17 -0.87 -12.92 -12.77
CA ALA A 17 -2.24 -13.04 -12.30
C ALA A 17 -2.98 -14.17 -13.01
N THR A 18 -3.79 -14.89 -12.24
CA THR A 18 -4.77 -15.87 -12.70
C THR A 18 -6.11 -15.57 -12.05
N GLY A 19 -7.21 -16.07 -12.59
CA GLY A 19 -8.48 -15.83 -11.94
C GLY A 19 -9.70 -16.13 -12.79
N THR A 20 -10.84 -15.65 -12.29
CA THR A 20 -12.12 -15.77 -12.98
C THR A 20 -12.82 -14.41 -13.01
N ILE A 21 -13.32 -14.06 -14.18
CA ILE A 21 -14.20 -12.91 -14.37
C ILE A 21 -15.63 -13.47 -14.48
N LYS A 22 -16.45 -13.03 -13.54
CA LYS A 22 -17.91 -13.26 -13.56
C LYS A 22 -18.56 -12.07 -14.26
N ASN A 23 -19.75 -12.15 -14.75
CA ASN A 23 -20.52 -11.01 -15.22
C ASN A 23 -19.84 -10.11 -16.31
N LEU A 24 -18.90 -10.65 -17.11
CA LEU A 24 -18.23 -9.87 -18.15
C LEU A 24 -19.20 -9.24 -19.15
N LEU A 25 -20.19 -10.02 -19.64
CA LEU A 25 -21.20 -9.53 -20.57
C LEU A 25 -22.12 -8.49 -19.91
N GLY A 26 -22.46 -8.67 -18.63
CA GLY A 26 -23.23 -7.68 -17.88
C GLY A 26 -22.47 -6.37 -17.71
N PHE A 27 -21.17 -6.43 -17.53
CA PHE A 27 -20.30 -5.24 -17.50
C PHE A 27 -20.25 -4.54 -18.87
N MET A 28 -20.02 -5.30 -19.95
CA MET A 28 -19.88 -4.74 -21.30
C MET A 28 -21.19 -4.14 -21.88
N PHE A 29 -22.35 -4.75 -21.55
CA PHE A 29 -23.61 -4.40 -22.21
C PHE A 29 -24.71 -3.86 -21.29
N SER A 30 -24.51 -3.85 -19.98
CA SER A 30 -25.58 -3.51 -19.03
C SER A 30 -25.14 -2.65 -17.84
N ASN A 31 -23.98 -1.98 -17.91
CA ASN A 31 -23.42 -1.13 -16.85
C ASN A 31 -23.37 -1.80 -15.45
N LYS A 32 -23.25 -3.14 -15.42
CA LYS A 32 -23.07 -3.86 -14.16
C LYS A 32 -21.60 -3.89 -13.76
N ASN A 33 -21.35 -4.02 -12.47
CA ASN A 33 -19.98 -4.11 -11.97
C ASN A 33 -19.24 -5.32 -12.54
N LEU A 34 -17.96 -5.13 -12.82
CA LEU A 34 -17.05 -6.19 -13.19
C LEU A 34 -16.71 -7.02 -11.96
N GLN A 35 -17.19 -8.27 -11.91
CA GLN A 35 -16.97 -9.17 -10.79
C GLN A 35 -15.87 -10.17 -11.10
N GLY A 36 -15.01 -10.44 -10.13
CA GLY A 36 -13.94 -11.40 -10.32
C GLY A 36 -13.24 -11.84 -9.04
N ASN A 37 -12.59 -13.01 -9.15
CA ASN A 37 -11.68 -13.52 -8.14
C ASN A 37 -10.33 -13.76 -8.80
N PHE A 38 -9.27 -13.18 -8.23
CA PHE A 38 -7.93 -13.24 -8.80
C PHE A 38 -6.92 -13.72 -7.77
N ASN A 39 -5.90 -14.42 -8.26
CA ASN A 39 -4.68 -14.70 -7.52
C ASN A 39 -3.54 -13.96 -8.19
N LEU A 40 -2.86 -13.13 -7.44
CA LEU A 40 -1.74 -12.31 -7.88
C LEU A 40 -0.47 -12.80 -7.19
N ASN A 41 0.54 -13.09 -7.99
CA ASN A 41 1.86 -13.49 -7.52
C ASN A 41 2.90 -12.55 -8.10
N SER A 42 3.85 -12.13 -7.27
CA SER A 42 4.96 -11.28 -7.66
C SER A 42 6.24 -11.76 -6.98
N ASN A 43 7.35 -11.70 -7.69
CA ASN A 43 8.64 -11.83 -7.04
C ASN A 43 9.07 -10.51 -6.41
N THR A 44 8.90 -9.41 -7.14
CA THR A 44 9.12 -8.06 -6.64
C THR A 44 7.97 -7.16 -7.03
N PHE A 45 7.35 -6.51 -6.07
CA PHE A 45 6.30 -5.53 -6.25
C PHE A 45 6.75 -4.20 -5.66
N ALA A 46 7.03 -3.21 -6.49
CA ALA A 46 7.40 -1.87 -6.07
C ALA A 46 6.15 -0.97 -6.12
N VAL A 47 5.72 -0.50 -4.97
CA VAL A 47 4.49 0.33 -4.86
C VAL A 47 4.61 1.60 -5.68
N ASN A 48 5.82 2.20 -5.71
CA ASN A 48 6.08 3.43 -6.46
C ASN A 48 5.89 3.27 -7.98
N ASP A 49 6.02 2.06 -8.54
CA ASP A 49 5.77 1.84 -9.98
C ASP A 49 4.30 2.10 -10.37
N PHE A 50 3.39 2.15 -9.39
CA PHE A 50 1.95 2.37 -9.57
C PHE A 50 1.48 3.72 -9.03
N MET A 51 2.36 4.47 -8.38
CA MET A 51 2.06 5.79 -7.80
C MET A 51 2.61 6.96 -8.64
N SER A 52 3.40 6.69 -9.69
CA SER A 52 4.03 7.74 -10.49
C SER A 52 3.07 8.30 -11.55
N ASP A 53 2.93 9.60 -11.58
CA ASP A 53 2.19 10.41 -12.58
C ASP A 53 2.93 10.56 -13.93
N GLU A 54 3.86 9.69 -14.28
CA GLU A 54 4.52 9.79 -15.59
C GLU A 54 3.69 9.07 -16.66
N VAL A 55 2.75 9.81 -17.25
CA VAL A 55 2.27 9.49 -18.60
C VAL A 55 3.49 9.60 -19.52
N PRO A 56 3.88 8.53 -20.27
CA PRO A 56 4.95 8.64 -21.24
C PRO A 56 4.58 9.75 -22.25
N ALA A 57 5.39 10.79 -22.31
CA ALA A 57 5.26 11.82 -23.31
C ALA A 57 5.40 11.18 -24.70
N THR A 58 4.31 10.92 -25.38
CA THR A 58 4.30 10.69 -26.80
C THR A 58 4.85 11.96 -27.45
N ASN A 59 6.00 11.83 -28.11
CA ASN A 59 6.59 12.88 -28.95
C ASN A 59 5.58 13.32 -30.00
N GLU A 60 4.94 14.45 -29.79
CA GLU A 60 4.33 15.21 -30.86
C GLU A 60 4.90 16.63 -30.90
N ASN A 61 5.26 17.02 -32.11
CA ASN A 61 6.03 18.15 -32.55
C ASN A 61 5.59 19.51 -31.97
N LYS A 62 6.61 20.35 -31.79
CA LYS A 62 6.56 21.78 -31.48
C LYS A 62 5.60 22.51 -32.41
N THR A 63 4.69 23.34 -31.88
CA THR A 63 4.54 24.77 -32.24
C THR A 63 3.59 25.49 -31.26
N ASP A 64 4.04 26.68 -30.90
CA ASP A 64 3.36 27.84 -30.33
C ASP A 64 3.11 27.94 -28.82
N ALA A 65 3.77 28.95 -28.31
CA ALA A 65 3.76 29.50 -26.97
C ALA A 65 2.39 30.10 -26.58
N SER A 66 2.17 30.09 -25.25
CA SER A 66 1.17 30.87 -24.49
C SER A 66 -0.10 30.11 -24.12
N LYS A 67 0.02 29.26 -23.09
CA LYS A 67 -0.88 29.10 -21.94
C LYS A 67 -0.43 27.81 -21.23
N LYS A 68 0.18 27.97 -20.03
CA LYS A 68 0.39 26.83 -19.14
C LYS A 68 -0.99 26.21 -18.87
N PRO A 69 -1.30 24.99 -19.33
CA PRO A 69 -2.46 24.29 -18.82
C PRO A 69 -2.14 23.95 -17.37
N THR A 70 -2.92 24.46 -16.45
CA THR A 70 -2.98 23.93 -15.11
C THR A 70 -3.60 22.54 -15.25
N ILE A 71 -2.77 21.52 -15.41
CA ILE A 71 -3.20 20.13 -15.33
C ILE A 71 -3.68 19.97 -13.90
N LYS A 72 -5.00 19.97 -13.69
CA LYS A 72 -5.58 19.50 -12.45
C LYS A 72 -5.14 18.04 -12.34
N LYS A 73 -4.28 17.75 -11.37
CA LYS A 73 -3.95 16.40 -10.97
C LYS A 73 -5.28 15.72 -10.64
N GLU A 74 -5.76 14.83 -11.49
CA GLU A 74 -6.93 14.01 -11.15
C GLU A 74 -6.49 13.11 -9.99
N SER A 75 -7.17 13.21 -8.85
CA SER A 75 -6.91 12.33 -7.72
C SER A 75 -7.17 10.89 -8.13
N LEU A 76 -6.27 10.01 -7.77
CA LEU A 76 -6.43 8.57 -7.99
C LEU A 76 -7.72 8.09 -7.30
N LYS A 77 -8.64 7.50 -8.07
CA LYS A 77 -9.88 6.94 -7.53
C LYS A 77 -9.96 5.44 -7.75
N ILE A 78 -10.43 4.74 -6.72
CA ILE A 78 -10.76 3.33 -6.83
C ILE A 78 -12.00 3.23 -7.72
N PRO A 79 -11.95 2.47 -8.85
CA PRO A 79 -13.06 2.44 -9.79
C PRO A 79 -14.35 1.85 -9.17
N ALA A 80 -15.44 2.59 -9.28
CA ALA A 80 -16.75 2.19 -8.75
C ALA A 80 -17.31 0.91 -9.39
N PHE A 81 -16.86 0.62 -10.62
CA PHE A 81 -17.33 -0.56 -11.36
C PHE A 81 -16.64 -1.88 -10.95
N LEU A 82 -15.65 -1.85 -10.08
CA LEU A 82 -14.96 -3.05 -9.63
C LEU A 82 -15.68 -3.70 -8.43
N ASP A 83 -15.88 -5.01 -8.50
CA ASP A 83 -16.36 -5.87 -7.40
C ASP A 83 -15.49 -7.15 -7.42
N CYS A 84 -14.26 -7.04 -6.91
CA CYS A 84 -13.24 -8.05 -7.08
C CYS A 84 -12.60 -8.46 -5.76
N THR A 85 -12.28 -9.74 -5.64
CA THR A 85 -11.42 -10.28 -4.58
C THR A 85 -10.08 -10.68 -5.19
N ILE A 86 -8.99 -10.22 -4.59
CA ILE A 86 -7.61 -10.51 -5.03
C ILE A 86 -6.86 -11.13 -3.87
N ASN A 87 -6.44 -12.39 -4.00
CA ASN A 87 -5.46 -12.99 -3.11
C ASN A 87 -4.09 -12.68 -3.67
N ALA A 88 -3.32 -11.88 -2.94
CA ALA A 88 -2.02 -11.41 -3.38
C ALA A 88 -0.90 -11.99 -2.53
N GLN A 89 0.21 -12.33 -3.18
CA GLN A 89 1.45 -12.66 -2.51
C GLN A 89 2.66 -12.13 -3.30
N ALA A 90 3.66 -11.65 -2.57
CA ALA A 90 4.92 -11.20 -3.15
C ALA A 90 6.10 -11.62 -2.27
N ASN A 91 7.19 -12.07 -2.90
CA ASN A 91 8.41 -12.38 -2.15
C ASN A 91 9.01 -11.11 -1.54
N THR A 92 8.95 -10.00 -2.28
CA THR A 92 9.43 -8.70 -1.83
C THR A 92 8.45 -7.61 -2.28
N VAL A 93 8.00 -6.78 -1.33
CA VAL A 93 7.33 -5.51 -1.64
C VAL A 93 8.29 -4.38 -1.30
N LEU A 94 8.51 -3.48 -2.25
CA LEU A 94 9.29 -2.25 -2.07
C LEU A 94 8.32 -1.10 -1.85
N TYR A 95 8.43 -0.45 -0.71
CA TYR A 95 7.66 0.74 -0.38
C TYR A 95 8.61 1.78 0.23
N ASP A 96 8.84 2.86 -0.51
CA ASP A 96 9.85 3.85 -0.18
C ASP A 96 11.22 3.16 0.05
N ASN A 97 11.85 3.37 1.19
CA ASN A 97 13.09 2.72 1.58
C ASN A 97 12.91 1.35 2.27
N LEU A 98 11.66 0.89 2.42
CA LEU A 98 11.34 -0.36 3.09
C LEU A 98 11.29 -1.55 2.12
N GLN A 99 11.77 -2.69 2.60
CA GLN A 99 11.68 -3.98 1.92
C GLN A 99 10.86 -4.95 2.78
N LEU A 100 9.60 -5.12 2.42
CA LEU A 100 8.72 -6.06 3.09
C LEU A 100 8.88 -7.44 2.43
N LYS A 101 9.20 -8.45 3.22
CA LYS A 101 9.45 -9.82 2.74
C LYS A 101 8.26 -10.72 2.99
N ASN A 102 8.04 -11.66 2.06
CA ASN A 102 6.97 -12.66 2.17
C ASN A 102 5.59 -12.03 2.42
N ALA A 103 5.29 -10.96 1.69
CA ALA A 103 4.02 -10.27 1.79
C ALA A 103 2.90 -11.13 1.24
N LYS A 104 1.79 -11.25 1.96
CA LYS A 104 0.57 -11.93 1.52
C LYS A 104 -0.65 -11.32 2.16
N GLY A 105 -1.77 -11.35 1.46
CA GLY A 105 -3.05 -10.83 1.97
C GLY A 105 -4.16 -10.95 0.94
N THR A 106 -5.36 -10.54 1.35
CA THR A 106 -6.54 -10.50 0.48
C THR A 106 -7.02 -9.06 0.38
N LEU A 107 -7.23 -8.59 -0.86
CA LEU A 107 -7.84 -7.30 -1.15
C LEU A 107 -9.25 -7.55 -1.68
N ILE A 108 -10.23 -6.88 -1.10
CA ILE A 108 -11.60 -6.83 -1.60
C ILE A 108 -11.85 -5.41 -2.10
N ILE A 109 -12.05 -5.29 -3.42
CA ILE A 109 -12.29 -4.01 -4.08
C ILE A 109 -13.77 -3.95 -4.40
N LYS A 110 -14.47 -3.01 -3.82
CA LYS A 110 -15.91 -2.81 -4.04
C LYS A 110 -16.34 -1.42 -3.61
N ASP A 111 -17.29 -0.86 -4.36
CA ASP A 111 -17.94 0.41 -4.01
C ASP A 111 -16.93 1.54 -3.70
N GLU A 112 -15.93 1.74 -4.57
CA GLU A 112 -14.86 2.74 -4.42
C GLU A 112 -14.03 2.58 -3.13
N GLN A 113 -13.96 1.35 -2.62
CA GLN A 113 -13.17 0.97 -1.45
C GLN A 113 -12.27 -0.22 -1.75
N VAL A 114 -11.12 -0.23 -1.11
CA VAL A 114 -10.27 -1.42 -0.96
C VAL A 114 -10.29 -1.82 0.51
N ASN A 115 -10.71 -3.04 0.79
CA ASN A 115 -10.58 -3.67 2.10
C ASN A 115 -9.43 -4.65 2.07
N LEU A 116 -8.39 -4.38 2.86
CA LEU A 116 -7.23 -5.23 3.03
C LEU A 116 -7.45 -6.16 4.23
N GLN A 117 -7.36 -7.46 4.00
CA GLN A 117 -7.59 -8.48 5.02
C GLN A 117 -6.39 -9.40 5.14
N ASN A 118 -6.07 -9.76 6.38
CA ASN A 118 -5.04 -10.77 6.70
C ASN A 118 -3.70 -10.50 6.00
N PHE A 119 -3.36 -9.23 5.76
CA PHE A 119 -2.05 -8.91 5.21
C PHE A 119 -0.98 -9.18 6.27
N THR A 120 0.03 -9.92 5.89
CA THR A 120 1.20 -10.20 6.73
C THR A 120 2.47 -10.07 5.91
N THR A 121 3.54 -9.59 6.54
CA THR A 121 4.86 -9.48 5.95
C THR A 121 5.95 -9.49 7.00
N ASN A 122 7.17 -9.81 6.63
CA ASN A 122 8.33 -9.72 7.51
C ASN A 122 9.06 -8.40 7.26
N LEU A 123 9.37 -7.70 8.34
CA LEU A 123 10.08 -6.42 8.34
C LEU A 123 10.85 -6.28 9.66
N PHE A 124 12.05 -5.69 9.65
CA PHE A 124 12.87 -5.43 10.84
C PHE A 124 13.05 -6.64 11.77
N ASP A 125 13.32 -7.81 11.18
CA ASP A 125 13.46 -9.11 11.88
C ASP A 125 12.25 -9.55 12.68
N GLY A 126 11.10 -8.95 12.42
CA GLY A 126 9.81 -9.28 13.03
C GLY A 126 8.73 -9.45 11.98
N GLN A 127 7.48 -9.43 12.41
CA GLN A 127 6.31 -9.57 11.57
C GLN A 127 5.39 -8.35 11.69
N LEU A 128 4.89 -7.89 10.56
CA LEU A 128 3.81 -6.92 10.46
C LEU A 128 2.55 -7.64 9.98
N ALA A 129 1.46 -7.45 10.71
CA ALA A 129 0.10 -7.79 10.28
C ALA A 129 -0.68 -6.49 10.05
N LEU A 130 -1.46 -6.43 8.98
CA LEU A 130 -2.20 -5.24 8.59
C LEU A 130 -3.59 -5.63 8.08
N SER A 131 -4.60 -4.93 8.55
CA SER A 131 -5.96 -4.97 8.01
C SER A 131 -6.56 -3.59 8.01
N GLY A 132 -7.55 -3.34 7.14
CA GLY A 132 -8.20 -2.06 7.12
C GLY A 132 -8.82 -1.71 5.78
N THR A 133 -9.24 -0.46 5.65
CA THR A 133 -9.92 0.05 4.46
C THR A 133 -9.31 1.34 3.97
N VAL A 134 -9.29 1.49 2.65
CA VAL A 134 -9.07 2.76 1.96
C VAL A 134 -10.31 3.06 1.12
N SER A 135 -10.81 4.27 1.17
CA SER A 135 -12.02 4.70 0.46
C SER A 135 -11.78 5.98 -0.33
N THR A 136 -12.25 5.98 -1.57
CA THR A 136 -12.28 7.17 -2.43
C THR A 136 -13.70 7.62 -2.77
N LYS A 137 -14.69 7.23 -1.93
CA LYS A 137 -16.10 7.63 -2.09
C LYS A 137 -16.33 9.12 -1.97
N THR A 138 -15.52 9.78 -1.17
CA THR A 138 -15.53 11.23 -0.94
C THR A 138 -14.41 11.88 -1.76
N ASP A 139 -14.48 13.20 -1.91
CA ASP A 139 -13.45 13.95 -2.65
C ASP A 139 -12.08 13.83 -1.99
N THR A 140 -12.04 13.75 -0.66
CA THR A 140 -10.83 13.44 0.09
C THR A 140 -10.81 11.95 0.39
N PRO A 141 -9.82 11.19 -0.10
CA PRO A 141 -9.69 9.78 0.24
C PRO A 141 -9.43 9.59 1.74
N THR A 142 -9.96 8.52 2.31
CA THR A 142 -9.83 8.21 3.74
C THR A 142 -9.31 6.81 3.95
N PHE A 143 -8.72 6.58 5.12
CA PHE A 143 -8.31 5.24 5.53
C PHE A 143 -8.66 4.94 6.98
N ASN A 144 -8.78 3.65 7.28
CA ASN A 144 -8.89 3.09 8.62
C ASN A 144 -8.09 1.78 8.64
N MET A 145 -7.03 1.71 9.45
CA MET A 145 -6.06 0.63 9.46
C MET A 145 -5.76 0.16 10.86
N ASP A 146 -5.71 -1.15 11.03
CA ASP A 146 -5.22 -1.84 12.22
C ASP A 146 -3.89 -2.53 11.88
N LEU A 147 -2.85 -2.21 12.65
CA LEU A 147 -1.52 -2.79 12.50
C LEU A 147 -1.16 -3.56 13.76
N GLY A 148 -0.69 -4.78 13.57
CA GLY A 148 -0.06 -5.59 14.62
C GLY A 148 1.42 -5.79 14.27
N ILE A 149 2.30 -5.38 15.17
CA ILE A 149 3.75 -5.50 15.02
C ILE A 149 4.22 -6.48 16.08
N SER A 150 4.96 -7.51 15.66
CA SER A 150 5.47 -8.53 16.56
C SER A 150 6.98 -8.68 16.41
N ALA A 151 7.67 -8.59 17.53
CA ALA A 151 9.11 -8.82 17.66
C ALA A 151 9.99 -7.97 16.73
N PHE A 152 9.56 -6.73 16.40
CA PHE A 152 10.38 -5.82 15.59
C PHE A 152 11.67 -5.48 16.35
N ASP A 153 12.78 -5.51 15.63
CA ASP A 153 14.04 -4.98 16.11
C ASP A 153 13.95 -3.47 16.27
N ILE A 154 14.10 -2.95 17.48
CA ILE A 154 13.94 -1.53 17.79
C ILE A 154 14.96 -0.70 17.01
N ALA A 155 16.24 -1.07 17.04
CA ALA A 155 17.29 -0.30 16.38
C ALA A 155 17.09 -0.25 14.87
N LYS A 156 16.76 -1.37 14.22
CA LYS A 156 16.47 -1.44 12.79
C LYS A 156 15.24 -0.65 12.40
N SER A 157 14.19 -0.67 13.22
CA SER A 157 12.95 0.08 12.97
C SER A 157 13.23 1.59 12.97
N PHE A 158 14.01 2.07 13.92
CA PHE A 158 14.38 3.49 14.01
C PHE A 158 15.36 3.92 12.93
N GLN A 159 16.27 3.04 12.49
CA GLN A 159 17.18 3.34 11.36
C GLN A 159 16.45 3.33 10.02
N GLY A 160 15.48 2.44 9.85
CA GLY A 160 14.73 2.28 8.60
C GLY A 160 13.59 3.25 8.37
N MET A 161 13.16 3.99 9.39
CA MET A 161 12.02 4.91 9.31
C MET A 161 12.42 6.32 9.74
N GLU A 162 12.53 7.25 8.79
CA GLU A 162 12.89 8.65 9.05
C GLU A 162 11.96 9.33 10.06
N LEU A 163 10.67 9.01 10.02
CA LEU A 163 9.69 9.55 10.96
C LEU A 163 10.09 9.24 12.42
N PHE A 164 10.53 8.03 12.71
CA PHE A 164 10.96 7.66 14.06
C PHE A 164 12.27 8.29 14.47
N GLN A 165 13.19 8.54 13.53
CA GLN A 165 14.45 9.22 13.80
C GLN A 165 14.22 10.64 14.32
N ASN A 166 13.20 11.32 13.83
CA ASN A 166 12.86 12.69 14.22
C ASN A 166 12.05 12.74 15.53
N LEU A 167 11.19 11.74 15.78
CA LEU A 167 10.30 11.72 16.95
C LEU A 167 11.00 11.28 18.24
N ALA A 168 11.95 10.38 18.15
CA ALA A 168 12.58 9.79 19.34
C ALA A 168 14.07 9.49 19.15
N PRO A 169 14.93 10.50 19.08
CA PRO A 169 16.37 10.31 18.85
C PRO A 169 17.06 9.37 19.85
N LEU A 170 16.58 9.33 21.10
CA LEU A 170 17.11 8.47 22.16
C LEU A 170 16.84 6.98 21.94
N MET A 171 15.85 6.63 21.12
CA MET A 171 15.51 5.25 20.83
C MET A 171 16.58 4.53 19.98
N LYS A 172 17.48 5.28 19.34
CA LYS A 172 18.58 4.70 18.55
C LYS A 172 19.54 3.85 19.39
N VAL A 173 19.67 4.15 20.66
CA VAL A 173 20.60 3.45 21.58
C VAL A 173 19.94 2.27 22.29
N ILE A 174 18.63 2.09 22.13
CA ILE A 174 17.89 0.98 22.73
C ILE A 174 17.96 -0.22 21.81
N GLN A 175 18.50 -1.31 22.30
CA GLN A 175 18.48 -2.62 21.65
C GLN A 175 17.39 -3.46 22.27
N GLY A 176 16.70 -4.25 21.45
CA GLY A 176 15.64 -5.12 21.94
C GLY A 176 14.55 -5.37 20.91
N LYS A 177 13.47 -5.96 21.37
CA LYS A 177 12.31 -6.32 20.56
C LYS A 177 11.07 -5.59 21.05
N LEU A 178 10.27 -5.15 20.07
CA LEU A 178 9.03 -4.40 20.29
C LEU A 178 7.84 -5.16 19.71
N ASN A 179 6.78 -5.30 20.52
CA ASN A 179 5.43 -5.57 20.05
C ASN A 179 4.63 -4.28 20.11
N THR A 180 3.77 -4.06 19.11
CA THR A 180 2.80 -2.95 19.19
C THR A 180 1.56 -3.27 18.40
N THR A 181 0.44 -2.71 18.84
CA THR A 181 -0.80 -2.64 18.08
C THR A 181 -1.14 -1.17 17.87
N LEU A 182 -1.53 -0.84 16.67
CA LEU A 182 -1.89 0.51 16.25
C LEU A 182 -3.22 0.45 15.54
N SER A 183 -4.16 1.32 15.92
CA SER A 183 -5.38 1.56 15.16
C SER A 183 -5.33 3.02 14.69
N LEU A 184 -5.27 3.24 13.41
CA LEU A 184 -5.09 4.55 12.79
C LEU A 184 -6.18 4.82 11.76
N LYS A 185 -6.70 6.02 11.75
CA LYS A 185 -7.62 6.53 10.72
C LYS A 185 -7.32 7.98 10.40
N GLY A 186 -7.64 8.38 9.18
CA GLY A 186 -7.40 9.75 8.73
C GLY A 186 -7.69 9.91 7.24
N ASP A 187 -7.33 11.08 6.75
CA ASP A 187 -7.40 11.41 5.34
C ASP A 187 -6.10 11.03 4.63
N LEU A 188 -6.22 10.79 3.34
CA LEU A 188 -5.09 10.62 2.43
C LEU A 188 -5.01 11.81 1.49
N THR A 189 -3.82 12.09 1.02
CA THR A 189 -3.59 13.02 -0.10
C THR A 189 -3.98 12.35 -1.42
N ASP A 190 -3.95 13.08 -2.53
CA ASP A 190 -4.30 12.57 -3.87
C ASP A 190 -3.38 11.41 -4.33
N ASP A 191 -2.19 11.30 -3.76
CA ASP A 191 -1.22 10.24 -3.99
C ASP A 191 -1.25 9.11 -2.93
N PHE A 192 -2.34 9.03 -2.16
CA PHE A 192 -2.54 8.07 -1.06
C PHE A 192 -1.52 8.14 0.08
N THR A 193 -0.84 9.26 0.25
CA THR A 193 0.01 9.49 1.42
C THR A 193 -0.85 9.94 2.62
N PRO A 194 -0.66 9.40 3.83
CA PRO A 194 -1.41 9.83 5.01
C PRO A 194 -1.20 11.31 5.33
N ASN A 195 -2.30 12.05 5.48
CA ASN A 195 -2.27 13.41 5.98
C ASN A 195 -2.09 13.40 7.50
N LEU A 196 -0.88 13.70 7.97
CA LEU A 196 -0.52 13.60 9.38
C LEU A 196 -1.38 14.49 10.29
N THR A 197 -1.95 15.58 9.78
CA THR A 197 -2.80 16.50 10.56
C THR A 197 -4.20 15.96 10.82
N SER A 198 -4.66 14.99 10.02
CA SER A 198 -5.95 14.32 10.15
C SER A 198 -5.88 13.03 10.97
N LEU A 199 -4.68 12.57 11.31
CA LEU A 199 -4.48 11.28 11.98
C LEU A 199 -5.15 11.25 13.35
N SER A 200 -5.89 10.18 13.59
CA SER A 200 -6.43 9.83 14.91
C SER A 200 -6.34 8.33 15.12
N GLY A 201 -6.25 7.91 16.36
CA GLY A 201 -6.16 6.49 16.69
C GLY A 201 -5.54 6.23 18.05
N GLY A 202 -5.13 4.99 18.26
CA GLY A 202 -4.53 4.53 19.50
C GLY A 202 -3.35 3.60 19.23
N ALA A 203 -2.43 3.57 20.17
CA ALA A 203 -1.26 2.69 20.14
C ALA A 203 -1.07 2.02 21.49
N LEU A 204 -0.74 0.74 21.47
CA LEU A 204 -0.25 -0.01 22.62
C LEU A 204 1.10 -0.61 22.26
N ALA A 205 2.13 -0.32 23.03
CA ALA A 205 3.48 -0.83 22.80
C ALA A 205 3.98 -1.61 24.00
N GLU A 206 4.64 -2.74 23.76
CA GLU A 206 5.28 -3.59 24.73
C GLU A 206 6.73 -3.86 24.31
N ILE A 207 7.67 -3.53 25.16
CA ILE A 207 9.08 -3.85 24.96
C ILE A 207 9.35 -5.23 25.57
N LEU A 208 9.65 -6.22 24.73
CA LEU A 208 9.87 -7.59 25.17
C LEU A 208 11.22 -7.78 25.86
N SER A 209 12.24 -7.10 25.37
CA SER A 209 13.58 -7.08 25.95
C SER A 209 14.27 -5.80 25.55
N SER A 210 15.00 -5.17 26.45
CA SER A 210 15.78 -4.00 26.11
C SER A 210 17.11 -3.99 26.84
N THR A 211 18.14 -3.54 26.12
CA THR A 211 19.44 -3.19 26.67
C THR A 211 19.82 -1.82 26.14
N ILE A 212 20.47 -1.03 26.95
CA ILE A 212 20.98 0.28 26.56
C ILE A 212 22.46 0.12 26.25
N ASN A 213 22.88 0.47 25.05
CA ASN A 213 24.29 0.56 24.71
C ASN A 213 24.75 2.01 24.76
N PRO A 214 25.44 2.45 25.84
CA PRO A 214 25.82 3.85 26.04
C PRO A 214 26.96 4.31 25.11
N ASN A 215 27.52 3.43 24.29
CA ASN A 215 28.68 3.71 23.43
C ASN A 215 28.34 3.97 21.95
N GLN A 216 27.09 4.27 21.65
CA GLN A 216 26.66 4.71 20.31
C GLN A 216 26.17 6.16 20.31
#